data_02d20cf042cc37dd6736c2fb6cb25ff4
#
_entry.id   02d20cf042cc37dd6736c2fb6cb25ff4
#
_cell.length_a   1.000
_cell.length_b   1.000
_cell.length_c   1.000
_cell.angle_alpha   90.00
_cell.angle_beta   90.00
_cell.angle_gamma   90.00
#
_symmetry.space_group_name_H-M   'P 1'
#
loop_
_entity.id
_entity.type
_entity.pdbx_description
1 polymer ?
#
loop_
_entity_poly.entity_id
_entity_poly.type
_entity_poly.pdbx_seq_one_letter_code
_entity_poly.pdbx_strand_id
1 'polypeptide(L)'
;EGFFNARSHSTKSFVGRAKDYVHNNYADAQLSLDSICEVLGLSNSYFSTIFKKETGLSFIGFLTEYRLDLAARKLIETSEKSYSIAKQVGYEDPNYFSYVFKRRFGVSPSKYRAEYLKK
;
A
#
# COMPACT_ATOMS: atom_id res chain seq x y z
N GLU A 1 17.65 28.11 -8.07
CA GLU A 1 17.10 28.02 -7.72
C GLU A 1 16.69 27.69 -6.99
N GLY A 2 16.62 27.42 -6.72
CA GLY A 2 16.12 27.05 -5.93
C GLY A 2 14.90 27.30 -5.54
N PHE A 3 14.28 27.91 -5.73
CA PHE A 3 13.13 27.97 -5.26
C PHE A 3 12.25 27.45 -6.07
N PHE A 4 12.37 27.49 -7.10
CA PHE A 4 11.55 26.99 -7.69
C PHE A 4 11.74 25.72 -7.72
N ASN A 5 12.87 25.41 -7.63
CA ASN A 5 13.12 24.24 -7.47
C ASN A 5 12.90 23.81 -6.19
N ALA A 6 13.15 24.54 -5.27
CA ALA A 6 12.74 24.29 -4.02
C ALA A 6 11.30 24.11 -4.12
N ARG A 7 10.74 24.90 -4.94
CA ARG A 7 9.44 24.76 -5.10
C ARG A 7 9.19 23.47 -5.63
N SER A 8 9.94 22.97 -6.49
CA SER A 8 9.59 21.76 -7.05
C SER A 8 9.68 20.64 -6.09
N HIS A 9 10.56 20.62 -5.10
CA HIS A 9 10.39 19.52 -4.26
C HIS A 9 9.66 19.87 -3.04
N SER A 10 9.62 21.07 -2.69
CA SER A 10 8.76 21.40 -1.59
C SER A 10 7.34 21.43 -2.11
N THR A 11 7.15 21.41 -3.41
CA THR A 11 5.82 21.35 -3.95
C THR A 11 5.54 20.01 -4.57
N LYS A 12 6.13 18.96 -4.02
CA LYS A 12 5.78 17.64 -4.44
C LYS A 12 4.26 17.56 -4.35
N SER A 13 3.63 17.01 -5.35
CA SER A 13 2.18 16.95 -5.42
C SER A 13 1.61 16.20 -4.22
N PHE A 14 0.33 16.42 -3.94
CA PHE A 14 -0.31 15.70 -2.86
C PHE A 14 -0.26 14.21 -3.12
N VAL A 15 -0.35 13.81 -4.38
CA VAL A 15 -0.25 12.41 -4.73
C VAL A 15 1.13 11.86 -4.39
N GLY A 16 2.18 12.59 -4.72
CA GLY A 16 3.54 12.18 -4.39
C GLY A 16 3.74 12.05 -2.91
N ARG A 17 3.20 13.02 -2.15
CA ARG A 17 3.32 12.98 -0.70
C ARG A 17 2.56 11.80 -0.09
N ALA A 18 1.39 11.48 -0.68
CA ALA A 18 0.62 10.34 -0.21
C ALA A 18 1.37 9.03 -0.48
N LYS A 19 1.99 8.91 -1.65
CA LYS A 19 2.76 7.71 -1.97
C LYS A 19 3.95 7.54 -1.02
N ASP A 20 4.62 8.63 -0.71
CA ASP A 20 5.72 8.58 0.24
C ASP A 20 5.24 8.16 1.62
N TYR A 21 4.08 8.66 2.01
CA TYR A 21 3.52 8.33 3.31
C TYR A 21 3.20 6.83 3.38
N VAL A 22 2.65 6.27 2.31
CA VAL A 22 2.39 4.84 2.25
C VAL A 22 3.69 4.05 2.36
N HIS A 23 4.72 4.49 1.63
CA HIS A 23 6.00 3.81 1.67
C HIS A 23 6.55 3.75 3.11
N ASN A 24 6.38 4.80 3.86
CA ASN A 24 6.92 4.89 5.22
C ASN A 24 5.98 4.35 6.29
N ASN A 25 4.72 4.13 5.98
CA ASN A 25 3.72 3.79 6.99
C ASN A 25 2.79 2.65 6.63
N TYR A 26 3.11 1.86 5.61
CA TYR A 26 2.22 0.80 5.15
C TYR A 26 1.90 -0.22 6.23
N ALA A 27 2.81 -0.42 7.17
CA ALA A 27 2.61 -1.41 8.23
C ALA A 27 1.63 -0.96 9.30
N ASP A 28 1.25 0.31 9.28
CA ASP A 28 0.30 0.84 10.24
C ASP A 28 -1.11 0.41 9.78
N ALA A 29 -1.71 -0.50 10.54
CA ALA A 29 -3.03 -1.02 10.18
C ALA A 29 -4.11 0.06 10.20
N GLN A 30 -3.84 1.18 10.87
CA GLN A 30 -4.81 2.28 10.95
C GLN A 30 -4.73 3.26 9.79
N LEU A 31 -3.76 3.09 8.90
CA LEU A 31 -3.65 3.98 7.74
C LEU A 31 -4.89 3.86 6.88
N SER A 32 -5.54 4.97 6.60
CA SER A 32 -6.81 5.01 5.92
C SER A 32 -6.91 6.28 5.08
N LEU A 33 -7.99 6.39 4.31
CA LEU A 33 -8.26 7.61 3.56
C LEU A 33 -8.37 8.79 4.52
N ASP A 34 -9.10 8.61 5.62
CA ASP A 34 -9.26 9.67 6.59
C ASP A 34 -7.92 10.10 7.17
N SER A 35 -7.08 9.15 7.54
CA SER A 35 -5.82 9.49 8.19
C SER A 35 -4.86 10.18 7.23
N ILE A 36 -4.82 9.76 5.97
CA ILE A 36 -3.90 10.42 5.02
C ILE A 36 -4.39 11.83 4.70
N CYS A 37 -5.70 12.02 4.59
CA CYS A 37 -6.24 13.34 4.32
C CYS A 37 -5.98 14.28 5.49
N GLU A 38 -6.02 13.76 6.71
CA GLU A 38 -5.72 14.56 7.87
C GLU A 38 -4.26 15.01 7.85
N VAL A 39 -3.37 14.10 7.49
CA VAL A 39 -1.95 14.43 7.40
C VAL A 39 -1.69 15.50 6.34
N LEU A 40 -2.39 15.40 5.21
CA LEU A 40 -2.18 16.34 4.11
C LEU A 40 -2.99 17.63 4.22
N GLY A 41 -3.94 17.66 5.14
CA GLY A 41 -4.79 18.84 5.29
C GLY A 41 -5.78 19.01 4.17
N LEU A 42 -6.31 17.92 3.62
CA LEU A 42 -7.23 17.94 2.51
C LEU A 42 -8.53 17.25 2.85
N SER A 43 -9.60 17.63 2.15
CA SER A 43 -10.86 16.90 2.31
C SER A 43 -10.75 15.56 1.59
N ASN A 44 -11.54 14.59 2.04
CA ASN A 44 -11.56 13.28 1.42
C ASN A 44 -11.96 13.36 -0.05
N SER A 45 -12.99 14.15 -0.36
CA SER A 45 -13.45 14.30 -1.74
C SER A 45 -12.39 14.85 -2.66
N TYR A 46 -11.77 15.91 -2.23
CA TYR A 46 -10.76 16.56 -3.07
C TYR A 46 -9.57 15.64 -3.31
N PHE A 47 -9.07 15.06 -2.25
CA PHE A 47 -7.91 14.17 -2.36
C PHE A 47 -8.25 12.94 -3.22
N SER A 48 -9.40 12.31 -2.98
CA SER A 48 -9.79 11.11 -3.71
C SER A 48 -9.88 11.37 -5.21
N THR A 49 -10.46 12.52 -5.57
CA THR A 49 -10.59 12.84 -6.99
C THR A 49 -9.24 13.02 -7.65
N ILE A 50 -8.35 13.76 -7.01
CA ILE A 50 -7.03 14.00 -7.57
C ILE A 50 -6.20 12.73 -7.61
N PHE A 51 -6.25 11.95 -6.54
CA PHE A 51 -5.45 10.74 -6.47
C PHE A 51 -5.86 9.75 -7.57
N LYS A 52 -7.16 9.55 -7.73
CA LYS A 52 -7.65 8.65 -8.75
C LYS A 52 -7.32 9.15 -10.15
N LYS A 53 -7.42 10.44 -10.36
CA LYS A 53 -7.12 11.02 -11.66
C LYS A 53 -5.65 10.82 -12.03
N GLU A 54 -4.75 10.99 -11.08
CA GLU A 54 -3.33 10.92 -11.38
C GLU A 54 -2.76 9.51 -11.35
N THR A 55 -3.32 8.61 -10.56
CA THR A 55 -2.76 7.26 -10.42
C THR A 55 -3.60 6.19 -11.09
N GLY A 56 -4.86 6.49 -11.36
CA GLY A 56 -5.78 5.49 -11.89
C GLY A 56 -6.39 4.60 -10.80
N LEU A 57 -5.98 4.77 -9.55
CA LEU A 57 -6.44 3.95 -8.44
C LEU A 57 -7.00 4.82 -7.33
N SER A 58 -7.93 4.26 -6.55
CA SER A 58 -8.32 4.94 -5.32
C SER A 58 -7.12 4.83 -4.36
N PHE A 59 -7.10 5.68 -3.33
CA PHE A 59 -6.02 5.61 -2.36
C PHE A 59 -5.97 4.23 -1.69
N ILE A 60 -7.14 3.71 -1.31
CA ILE A 60 -7.19 2.39 -0.68
C ILE A 60 -6.72 1.31 -1.65
N GLY A 61 -7.07 1.43 -2.92
CA GLY A 61 -6.58 0.50 -3.93
C GLY A 61 -5.06 0.51 -4.03
N PHE A 62 -4.50 1.70 -4.03
CA PHE A 62 -3.05 1.86 -4.09
C PHE A 62 -2.39 1.24 -2.85
N LEU A 63 -2.93 1.54 -1.66
CA LEU A 63 -2.39 1.00 -0.42
C LEU A 63 -2.48 -0.53 -0.40
N THR A 64 -3.60 -1.07 -0.85
CA THR A 64 -3.80 -2.52 -0.88
C THR A 64 -2.78 -3.18 -1.82
N GLU A 65 -2.61 -2.64 -3.01
CA GLU A 65 -1.63 -3.19 -3.94
C GLU A 65 -0.23 -3.12 -3.37
N TYR A 66 0.11 -2.02 -2.73
CA TYR A 66 1.43 -1.86 -2.15
C TYR A 66 1.70 -2.94 -1.10
N ARG A 67 0.73 -3.12 -0.19
CA ARG A 67 0.86 -4.11 0.88
C ARG A 67 0.94 -5.53 0.34
N LEU A 68 0.09 -5.84 -0.62
CA LEU A 68 0.03 -7.21 -1.15
C LEU A 68 1.24 -7.55 -2.01
N ASP A 69 1.76 -6.58 -2.77
CA ASP A 69 2.95 -6.81 -3.56
C ASP A 69 4.15 -7.06 -2.66
N LEU A 70 4.24 -6.31 -1.56
CA LEU A 70 5.30 -6.52 -0.59
C LEU A 70 5.15 -7.87 0.09
N ALA A 71 3.91 -8.26 0.42
CA ALA A 71 3.65 -9.56 1.02
C ALA A 71 4.07 -10.70 0.09
N ALA A 72 3.77 -10.54 -1.21
CA ALA A 72 4.14 -11.56 -2.18
C ALA A 72 5.66 -11.74 -2.23
N ARG A 73 6.40 -10.64 -2.15
CA ARG A 73 7.86 -10.73 -2.13
C ARG A 73 8.35 -11.42 -0.87
N LYS A 74 7.75 -11.09 0.27
CA LYS A 74 8.17 -11.73 1.52
C LYS A 74 7.85 -13.22 1.53
N LEU A 75 6.77 -13.62 0.89
CA LEU A 75 6.44 -15.04 0.80
C LEU A 75 7.50 -15.81 0.02
N ILE A 76 8.10 -15.18 -0.96
CA ILE A 76 9.12 -15.80 -1.79
C ILE A 76 10.50 -15.71 -1.15
N GLU A 77 10.81 -14.56 -0.56
CA GLU A 77 12.16 -14.30 -0.06
C GLU A 77 12.42 -14.78 1.36
N THR A 78 11.37 -15.12 2.10
CA THR A 78 11.53 -15.57 3.48
C THR A 78 10.74 -16.85 3.70
N SER A 79 10.97 -17.48 4.85
CA SER A 79 10.20 -18.66 5.24
C SER A 79 9.20 -18.31 6.33
N GLU A 80 8.94 -17.03 6.54
CA GLU A 80 8.00 -16.63 7.58
C GLU A 80 6.57 -17.08 7.28
N LYS A 81 5.82 -17.31 8.34
CA LYS A 81 4.44 -17.75 8.18
C LYS A 81 3.59 -16.66 7.55
N SER A 82 2.61 -17.06 6.78
CA SER A 82 1.76 -16.08 6.09
C SER A 82 1.06 -15.13 7.07
N TYR A 83 0.65 -15.62 8.25
CA TYR A 83 -0.01 -14.73 9.20
C TYR A 83 0.95 -13.70 9.78
N SER A 84 2.22 -14.04 9.86
CA SER A 84 3.23 -13.10 10.33
C SER A 84 3.48 -12.03 9.27
N ILE A 85 3.54 -12.45 8.01
CA ILE A 85 3.71 -11.53 6.90
C ILE A 85 2.52 -10.58 6.82
N ALA A 86 1.29 -11.11 7.03
CA ALA A 86 0.09 -10.28 7.03
C ALA A 86 0.25 -9.10 7.98
N LYS A 87 0.70 -9.39 9.20
CA LYS A 87 0.86 -8.36 10.19
C LYS A 87 1.96 -7.37 9.81
N GLN A 88 3.04 -7.86 9.27
CA GLN A 88 4.15 -7.00 8.87
C GLN A 88 3.75 -6.00 7.80
N VAL A 89 2.83 -6.36 6.92
CA VAL A 89 2.43 -5.45 5.86
C VAL A 89 1.18 -4.63 6.18
N GLY A 90 0.67 -4.75 7.41
CA GLY A 90 -0.41 -3.87 7.85
C GLY A 90 -1.79 -4.49 8.02
N TYR A 91 -1.89 -5.82 7.96
CA TYR A 91 -3.19 -6.49 8.15
C TYR A 91 -3.23 -7.15 9.52
N GLU A 92 -4.15 -6.71 10.35
CA GLU A 92 -4.30 -7.30 11.68
C GLU A 92 -5.02 -8.63 11.63
N ASP A 93 -5.92 -8.80 10.65
CA ASP A 93 -6.69 -10.01 10.52
C ASP A 93 -6.10 -10.88 9.40
N PRO A 94 -5.45 -11.99 9.73
CA PRO A 94 -4.84 -12.83 8.69
C PRO A 94 -5.86 -13.45 7.73
N ASN A 95 -7.10 -13.62 8.17
CA ASN A 95 -8.13 -14.16 7.28
C ASN A 95 -8.50 -13.13 6.22
N TYR A 96 -8.60 -11.87 6.62
CA TYR A 96 -8.90 -10.82 5.65
C TYR A 96 -7.70 -10.67 4.69
N PHE A 97 -6.49 -10.76 5.21
CA PHE A 97 -5.29 -10.71 4.38
C PHE A 97 -5.35 -11.81 3.31
N SER A 98 -5.65 -13.05 3.71
CA SER A 98 -5.71 -14.15 2.76
C SER A 98 -6.77 -13.92 1.70
N TYR A 99 -7.90 -13.34 2.11
CA TYR A 99 -8.98 -13.05 1.20
C TYR A 99 -8.56 -12.05 0.12
N VAL A 100 -7.99 -10.91 0.53
CA VAL A 100 -7.60 -9.90 -0.45
C VAL A 100 -6.39 -10.34 -1.27
N PHE A 101 -5.50 -11.13 -0.67
CA PHE A 101 -4.36 -11.66 -1.40
C PHE A 101 -4.84 -12.57 -2.53
N LYS A 102 -5.79 -13.46 -2.22
CA LYS A 102 -6.31 -14.36 -3.23
C LYS A 102 -7.04 -13.61 -4.33
N ARG A 103 -7.73 -12.54 -3.98
CA ARG A 103 -8.40 -11.73 -5.00
C ARG A 103 -7.40 -11.10 -5.97
N ARG A 104 -6.23 -10.71 -5.49
CA ARG A 104 -5.24 -10.07 -6.34
C ARG A 104 -4.42 -11.09 -7.13
N PHE A 105 -4.01 -12.17 -6.49
CA PHE A 105 -3.09 -13.11 -7.11
C PHE A 105 -3.73 -14.42 -7.58
N GLY A 106 -4.99 -14.63 -7.28
CA GLY A 106 -5.72 -15.80 -7.72
C GLY A 106 -5.55 -17.03 -6.86
N VAL A 107 -4.62 -17.03 -5.92
CA VAL A 107 -4.38 -18.16 -5.02
C VAL A 107 -4.07 -17.64 -3.63
N SER A 108 -4.20 -18.52 -2.63
CA SER A 108 -3.91 -18.15 -1.26
C SER A 108 -2.41 -17.88 -1.09
N PRO A 109 -2.04 -17.17 -0.02
CA PRO A 109 -0.61 -16.93 0.23
C PRO A 109 0.23 -18.19 0.29
N SER A 110 -0.28 -19.23 0.98
CA SER A 110 0.46 -20.49 1.08
C SER A 110 0.63 -21.16 -0.26
N LYS A 111 -0.42 -21.13 -1.07
CA LYS A 111 -0.34 -21.74 -2.38
C LYS A 111 0.57 -20.95 -3.31
N TYR A 112 0.55 -19.64 -3.19
CA TYR A 112 1.41 -18.77 -3.97
C TYR A 112 2.88 -19.13 -3.71
N ARG A 113 3.25 -19.27 -2.43
CA ARG A 113 4.60 -19.66 -2.05
C ARG A 113 4.96 -21.04 -2.60
N ALA A 114 4.05 -21.99 -2.43
CA ALA A 114 4.29 -23.35 -2.88
C ALA A 114 4.50 -23.42 -4.38
N GLU A 115 3.67 -22.71 -5.11
CA GLU A 115 3.77 -22.71 -6.57
C GLU A 115 5.03 -22.03 -7.05
N TYR A 116 5.44 -20.97 -6.37
CA TYR A 116 6.66 -20.28 -6.77
C TYR A 116 7.88 -21.18 -6.52
N LEU A 117 7.90 -21.87 -5.40
CA LEU A 117 9.05 -22.71 -5.04
C LEU A 117 9.16 -23.97 -5.90
N LYS A 118 8.09 -24.34 -6.58
CA LYS A 118 8.14 -25.49 -7.47
C LYS A 118 8.92 -25.18 -8.73
N LYS A 119 9.05 -23.93 -9.05
CA LYS A 119 9.79 -23.54 -10.24
C LYS A 119 11.28 -23.55 -9.98
#